data_cba5fbebb1fe599452db098a0405c912
#
_entry.id   cba5fbebb1fe599452db098a0405c912
#
_cell.length_a   1.000
_cell.length_b   1.000
_cell.length_c   1.000
_cell.angle_alpha   90.00
_cell.angle_beta   90.00
_cell.angle_gamma   90.00
#
_symmetry.space_group_name_H-M   'P 1'
#
loop_
_entity.id
_entity.type
_entity.pdbx_description
1 polymer ?
#
loop_
_entity_poly.entity_id
_entity_poly.type
_entity_poly.pdbx_seq_one_letter_code
_entity_poly.pdbx_strand_id
1 'polypeptide(L)'
;ETMLAREKQNMIKEKFKEWLFAEPERRQKYVEYYNETFNNIRLREYDGSHLQFPGMNPAIELKPHQKNAVARILLGGNTLLAHCVGAGKSFEMMAACMEQKRLGLANKTIMVVPKPLIGQTASEFLRLYPSANILVATERDFEKSRRKQFVSRIATGDYDCIIMSHSQFEKIPISAERKERMLNEQIDEISYAIDEMK
;
A
#
# COMPACT_ATOMS: atom_id res chain seq x y z
N GLU A 1 32.92 -1.13 34.45
CA GLU A 1 33.50 -1.54 33.14
C GLU A 1 32.69 -1.02 31.95
N THR A 2 31.37 -1.01 32.00
CA THR A 2 30.50 -0.55 30.89
C THR A 2 30.55 0.95 30.62
N MET A 3 30.73 1.81 31.62
CA MET A 3 30.86 3.27 31.44
C MET A 3 32.16 3.64 30.75
N LEU A 4 33.28 3.10 31.24
CA LEU A 4 34.63 3.32 30.65
C LEU A 4 34.69 2.81 29.17
N ALA A 5 34.01 1.71 28.88
CA ALA A 5 33.93 1.21 27.51
C ALA A 5 33.16 2.15 26.59
N ARG A 6 32.05 2.73 27.08
CA ARG A 6 31.26 3.73 26.30
C ARG A 6 32.02 5.03 26.06
N GLU A 7 32.76 5.50 27.09
CA GLU A 7 33.60 6.71 26.95
C GLU A 7 34.71 6.50 25.91
N LYS A 8 35.40 5.34 25.95
CA LYS A 8 36.39 4.98 24.94
C LYS A 8 35.78 4.87 23.53
N GLN A 9 34.59 4.27 23.42
CA GLN A 9 33.90 4.17 22.16
C GLN A 9 33.51 5.55 21.60
N ASN A 10 33.05 6.47 22.43
CA ASN A 10 32.76 7.83 22.03
C ASN A 10 34.03 8.61 21.61
N MET A 11 35.10 8.47 22.36
CA MET A 11 36.40 9.07 21.98
C MET A 11 36.91 8.56 20.63
N ILE A 12 36.76 7.26 20.35
CA ILE A 12 37.12 6.67 19.05
C ILE A 12 36.27 7.26 17.94
N LYS A 13 34.96 7.37 18.17
CA LYS A 13 34.03 7.98 17.17
C LYS A 13 34.37 9.43 16.86
N GLU A 14 34.65 10.24 17.88
CA GLU A 14 35.05 11.66 17.67
C GLU A 14 36.39 11.77 16.96
N LYS A 15 37.42 11.05 17.38
CA LYS A 15 38.72 11.02 16.69
C LYS A 15 38.62 10.50 15.25
N PHE A 16 37.75 9.54 15.00
CA PHE A 16 37.50 9.04 13.66
C PHE A 16 36.84 10.11 12.76
N LYS A 17 35.89 10.87 13.30
CA LYS A 17 35.27 11.99 12.58
C LYS A 17 36.31 13.08 12.27
N GLU A 18 37.09 13.48 13.26
CA GLU A 18 38.15 14.47 13.07
C GLU A 18 39.13 14.01 11.98
N TRP A 19 39.61 12.76 12.06
CA TRP A 19 40.49 12.18 11.06
C TRP A 19 39.87 12.13 9.67
N LEU A 20 38.60 11.75 9.57
CA LEU A 20 37.87 11.63 8.30
C LEU A 20 37.77 12.97 7.58
N PHE A 21 37.52 14.06 8.34
CA PHE A 21 37.31 15.39 7.78
C PHE A 21 38.56 16.28 7.74
N ALA A 22 39.66 15.83 8.35
CA ALA A 22 40.89 16.60 8.41
C ALA A 22 41.54 16.81 7.02
N GLU A 23 41.40 15.86 6.12
CA GLU A 23 42.03 15.89 4.79
C GLU A 23 40.97 16.02 3.68
N PRO A 24 41.01 17.07 2.86
CA PRO A 24 39.99 17.31 1.86
C PRO A 24 39.81 16.19 0.84
N GLU A 25 40.91 15.58 0.37
CA GLU A 25 40.87 14.48 -0.60
C GLU A 25 40.19 13.22 -0.01
N ARG A 26 40.53 12.89 1.23
CA ARG A 26 39.91 11.76 1.94
C ARG A 26 38.43 12.00 2.15
N ARG A 27 38.06 13.20 2.59
CA ARG A 27 36.66 13.61 2.76
C ARG A 27 35.89 13.47 1.46
N GLN A 28 36.42 14.01 0.36
CA GLN A 28 35.76 13.94 -0.94
C GLN A 28 35.55 12.49 -1.38
N LYS A 29 36.58 11.66 -1.32
CA LYS A 29 36.52 10.23 -1.68
C LYS A 29 35.42 9.48 -0.90
N TYR A 30 35.33 9.66 0.41
CA TYR A 30 34.33 8.95 1.21
C TYR A 30 32.92 9.54 1.07
N VAL A 31 32.79 10.84 0.83
CA VAL A 31 31.50 11.47 0.53
C VAL A 31 30.98 10.97 -0.83
N GLU A 32 31.83 10.92 -1.85
CA GLU A 32 31.47 10.35 -3.16
C GLU A 32 31.06 8.87 -3.04
N TYR A 33 31.88 8.05 -2.36
CA TYR A 33 31.55 6.65 -2.13
C TYR A 33 30.25 6.47 -1.37
N TYR A 34 30.01 7.26 -0.32
CA TYR A 34 28.76 7.22 0.44
C TYR A 34 27.56 7.62 -0.42
N ASN A 35 27.71 8.68 -1.19
CA ASN A 35 26.64 9.16 -2.06
C ASN A 35 26.33 8.17 -3.19
N GLU A 36 27.35 7.57 -3.78
CA GLU A 36 27.17 6.55 -4.82
C GLU A 36 26.54 5.26 -4.28
N THR A 37 26.85 4.88 -3.03
CA THR A 37 26.38 3.61 -2.45
C THR A 37 25.04 3.77 -1.76
N PHE A 38 24.81 4.87 -1.02
CA PHE A 38 23.66 5.01 -0.12
C PHE A 38 22.71 6.15 -0.50
N ASN A 39 23.15 7.16 -1.24
CA ASN A 39 22.34 8.33 -1.64
C ASN A 39 22.04 8.38 -3.14
N ASN A 40 22.33 7.34 -3.89
CA ASN A 40 22.07 7.27 -5.33
C ASN A 40 20.60 7.00 -5.66
N ILE A 41 19.79 6.60 -4.67
CA ILE A 41 18.37 6.35 -4.85
C ILE A 41 17.58 7.60 -4.47
N ARG A 42 17.02 8.27 -5.48
CA ARG A 42 16.03 9.32 -5.27
C ARG A 42 14.65 8.73 -5.26
N LEU A 43 13.98 8.81 -4.12
CA LEU A 43 12.59 8.37 -3.99
C LEU A 43 11.72 9.18 -4.94
N ARG A 44 10.86 8.50 -5.69
CA ARG A 44 9.90 9.14 -6.58
C ARG A 44 8.84 9.86 -5.74
N GLU A 45 8.67 11.14 -5.98
CA GLU A 45 7.59 11.94 -5.42
C GLU A 45 6.38 11.91 -6.36
N TYR A 46 5.20 11.91 -5.77
CA TYR A 46 3.94 11.88 -6.50
C TYR A 46 3.16 13.15 -6.16
N ASP A 47 2.86 13.96 -7.15
CA ASP A 47 2.02 15.14 -7.02
C ASP A 47 0.61 14.82 -7.53
N GLY A 48 -0.36 14.89 -6.61
CA GLY A 48 -1.78 14.68 -6.90
C GLY A 48 -2.58 15.98 -7.05
N SER A 49 -1.93 17.13 -7.11
CA SER A 49 -2.60 18.45 -7.19
C SER A 49 -3.50 18.58 -8.42
N HIS A 50 -3.13 17.91 -9.52
CA HIS A 50 -3.87 17.89 -10.78
C HIS A 50 -5.11 16.97 -10.77
N LEU A 51 -5.25 16.10 -9.75
CA LEU A 51 -6.35 15.15 -9.69
C LEU A 51 -7.66 15.87 -9.34
N GLN A 52 -8.65 15.58 -10.16
CA GLN A 52 -10.05 15.93 -9.92
C GLN A 52 -10.80 14.64 -9.59
N PHE A 53 -11.74 14.72 -8.67
CA PHE A 53 -12.51 13.56 -8.18
C PHE A 53 -13.99 13.71 -8.57
N PRO A 54 -14.35 13.44 -9.84
CA PRO A 54 -15.72 13.55 -10.30
C PRO A 54 -16.66 12.63 -9.52
N GLY A 55 -17.84 13.14 -9.17
CA GLY A 55 -18.84 12.40 -8.38
C GLY A 55 -18.57 12.37 -6.87
N MET A 56 -17.45 12.92 -6.41
CA MET A 56 -17.21 13.11 -4.97
C MET A 56 -18.15 14.20 -4.42
N ASN A 57 -18.53 14.04 -3.16
CA ASN A 57 -19.33 15.01 -2.44
C ASN A 57 -18.65 16.39 -2.40
N PRO A 58 -19.23 17.43 -2.96
CA PRO A 58 -18.61 18.76 -3.05
C PRO A 58 -18.37 19.43 -1.68
N ALA A 59 -19.05 18.97 -0.62
CA ALA A 59 -18.81 19.44 0.73
C ALA A 59 -17.54 18.85 1.39
N ILE A 60 -16.87 17.90 0.72
CA ILE A 60 -15.67 17.25 1.23
C ILE A 60 -14.51 17.55 0.28
N GLU A 61 -13.44 18.10 0.81
CA GLU A 61 -12.21 18.33 0.06
C GLU A 61 -11.07 17.44 0.59
N LEU A 62 -10.39 16.73 -0.32
CA LEU A 62 -9.20 15.96 0.01
C LEU A 62 -8.00 16.87 0.26
N LYS A 63 -7.30 16.61 1.34
CA LYS A 63 -6.06 17.33 1.68
C LYS A 63 -4.94 17.01 0.68
N PRO A 64 -3.92 17.88 0.53
CA PRO A 64 -2.82 17.66 -0.42
C PRO A 64 -2.14 16.30 -0.27
N HIS A 65 -1.85 15.86 0.96
CA HIS A 65 -1.23 14.55 1.19
C HIS A 65 -2.14 13.38 0.75
N GLN A 66 -3.47 13.52 0.85
CA GLN A 66 -4.41 12.51 0.39
C GLN A 66 -4.44 12.44 -1.15
N LYS A 67 -4.42 13.59 -1.82
CA LYS A 67 -4.32 13.66 -3.29
C LYS A 67 -3.01 13.03 -3.77
N ASN A 68 -1.89 13.29 -3.10
CA ASN A 68 -0.58 12.69 -3.39
C ASN A 68 -0.59 11.17 -3.17
N ALA A 69 -1.25 10.68 -2.11
CA ALA A 69 -1.42 9.25 -1.87
C ALA A 69 -2.23 8.57 -2.99
N VAL A 70 -3.31 9.20 -3.45
CA VAL A 70 -4.09 8.69 -4.60
C VAL A 70 -3.23 8.68 -5.86
N ALA A 71 -2.48 9.76 -6.16
CA ALA A 71 -1.57 9.80 -7.30
C ALA A 71 -0.54 8.66 -7.25
N ARG A 72 0.02 8.38 -6.06
CA ARG A 72 0.93 7.26 -5.85
C ARG A 72 0.29 5.90 -6.16
N ILE A 73 -0.96 5.67 -5.72
CA ILE A 73 -1.70 4.44 -5.99
C ILE A 73 -1.93 4.28 -7.50
N LEU A 74 -2.31 5.35 -8.18
CA LEU A 74 -2.61 5.32 -9.62
C LEU A 74 -1.36 5.07 -10.48
N LEU A 75 -0.23 5.64 -10.11
CA LEU A 75 1.00 5.66 -10.92
C LEU A 75 2.06 4.65 -10.43
N GLY A 76 2.03 4.29 -9.16
CA GLY A 76 3.06 3.49 -8.51
C GLY A 76 2.74 1.99 -8.36
N GLY A 77 1.51 1.58 -8.60
CA GLY A 77 1.07 0.19 -8.37
C GLY A 77 0.89 -0.13 -6.88
N ASN A 78 1.46 -1.24 -6.42
CA ASN A 78 1.34 -1.64 -5.01
C ASN A 78 1.86 -0.56 -4.07
N THR A 79 1.02 -0.12 -3.15
CA THR A 79 1.29 1.04 -2.29
C THR A 79 0.98 0.73 -0.83
N LEU A 80 1.92 1.07 0.05
CA LEU A 80 1.72 1.08 1.50
C LEU A 80 1.38 2.51 1.95
N LEU A 81 0.18 2.71 2.51
CA LEU A 81 -0.25 3.98 3.12
C LEU A 81 0.15 4.01 4.60
N ALA A 82 1.37 4.41 4.89
CA ALA A 82 1.94 4.47 6.24
C ALA A 82 1.65 5.79 6.98
N HIS A 83 0.58 6.49 6.63
CA HIS A 83 0.17 7.71 7.30
C HIS A 83 -0.25 7.45 8.76
N CYS A 84 -0.08 8.45 9.62
CA CYS A 84 -0.51 8.36 11.02
C CYS A 84 -2.03 8.13 11.15
N VAL A 85 -2.46 7.72 12.33
CA VAL A 85 -3.89 7.58 12.63
C VAL A 85 -4.55 8.97 12.53
N GLY A 86 -5.72 9.02 11.91
CA GLY A 86 -6.46 10.28 11.70
C GLY A 86 -6.09 11.05 10.42
N ALA A 87 -5.10 10.62 9.63
CA ALA A 87 -4.75 11.25 8.36
C ALA A 87 -5.80 11.10 7.24
N GLY A 88 -6.81 10.24 7.45
CA GLY A 88 -7.88 10.02 6.48
C GLY A 88 -7.58 8.96 5.42
N LYS A 89 -6.80 7.93 5.77
CA LYS A 89 -6.46 6.82 4.87
C LYS A 89 -7.67 6.15 4.19
N SER A 90 -8.81 6.08 4.90
CA SER A 90 -10.05 5.54 4.32
C SER A 90 -10.49 6.33 3.10
N PHE A 91 -10.41 7.66 3.16
CA PHE A 91 -10.75 8.52 2.03
C PHE A 91 -9.76 8.39 0.88
N GLU A 92 -8.46 8.23 1.17
CA GLU A 92 -7.44 7.94 0.15
C GLU A 92 -7.74 6.65 -0.61
N MET A 93 -8.07 5.58 0.12
CA MET A 93 -8.43 4.29 -0.49
C MET A 93 -9.72 4.37 -1.31
N MET A 94 -10.77 5.03 -0.78
CA MET A 94 -12.05 5.19 -1.49
C MET A 94 -11.91 6.03 -2.75
N ALA A 95 -11.17 7.15 -2.67
CA ALA A 95 -10.91 8.01 -3.82
C ALA A 95 -10.07 7.28 -4.88
N ALA A 96 -9.05 6.51 -4.46
CA ALA A 96 -8.26 5.69 -5.37
C ALA A 96 -9.10 4.61 -6.06
N CYS A 97 -10.03 3.95 -5.35
CA CYS A 97 -10.95 2.98 -5.95
C CYS A 97 -11.78 3.60 -7.07
N MET A 98 -12.37 4.76 -6.84
CA MET A 98 -13.20 5.46 -7.81
C MET A 98 -12.38 5.96 -9.02
N GLU A 99 -11.20 6.52 -8.77
CA GLU A 99 -10.32 7.00 -9.83
C GLU A 99 -9.74 5.87 -10.68
N GLN A 100 -9.37 4.75 -10.09
CA GLN A 100 -8.92 3.56 -10.84
C GLN A 100 -10.01 3.06 -11.79
N LYS A 101 -11.27 3.01 -11.35
CA LYS A 101 -12.40 2.63 -12.20
C LYS A 101 -12.65 3.69 -13.29
N ARG A 102 -12.68 4.96 -12.94
CA ARG A 102 -12.87 6.06 -13.88
C ARG A 102 -11.81 6.09 -15.00
N LEU A 103 -10.57 5.81 -14.64
CA LEU A 103 -9.45 5.77 -15.59
C LEU A 103 -9.34 4.45 -16.36
N GLY A 104 -10.19 3.47 -16.06
CA GLY A 104 -10.14 2.15 -16.69
C GLY A 104 -8.96 1.28 -16.25
N LEU A 105 -8.28 1.66 -15.16
CA LEU A 105 -7.17 0.88 -14.58
C LEU A 105 -7.68 -0.36 -13.85
N ALA A 106 -8.90 -0.31 -13.32
CA ALA A 106 -9.58 -1.43 -12.71
C ALA A 106 -11.06 -1.43 -13.09
N ASN A 107 -11.61 -2.59 -13.42
CA ASN A 107 -13.04 -2.73 -13.70
C ASN A 107 -13.86 -2.79 -12.42
N LYS A 108 -13.30 -3.40 -11.37
CA LYS A 108 -13.93 -3.56 -10.05
C LYS A 108 -12.86 -3.52 -8.99
N THR A 109 -13.14 -2.79 -7.92
CA THR A 109 -12.25 -2.73 -6.75
C THR A 109 -12.82 -3.52 -5.59
N ILE A 110 -11.97 -4.14 -4.80
CA ILE A 110 -12.35 -4.85 -3.59
C ILE A 110 -11.66 -4.18 -2.41
N MET A 111 -12.45 -3.72 -1.45
CA MET A 111 -11.96 -3.17 -0.20
C MET A 111 -12.13 -4.20 0.91
N VAL A 112 -11.01 -4.70 1.41
CA VAL A 112 -10.99 -5.70 2.49
C VAL A 112 -10.70 -4.99 3.81
N VAL A 113 -11.63 -5.08 4.74
CA VAL A 113 -11.57 -4.37 6.02
C VAL A 113 -11.87 -5.32 7.20
N PRO A 114 -11.48 -4.97 8.43
CA PRO A 114 -11.92 -5.71 9.61
C PRO A 114 -13.44 -5.79 9.69
N LYS A 115 -13.98 -6.96 10.06
CA LYS A 115 -15.44 -7.22 10.09
C LYS A 115 -16.26 -6.13 10.81
N PRO A 116 -15.86 -5.60 11.99
CA PRO A 116 -16.63 -4.54 12.67
C PRO A 116 -16.71 -3.23 11.87
N LEU A 117 -15.77 -3.00 10.96
CA LEU A 117 -15.68 -1.75 10.21
C LEU A 117 -16.42 -1.76 8.87
N ILE A 118 -16.99 -2.89 8.45
CA ILE A 118 -17.70 -3.00 7.15
C ILE A 118 -18.81 -1.96 7.02
N GLY A 119 -19.68 -1.85 8.02
CA GLY A 119 -20.81 -0.91 8.02
C GLY A 119 -20.34 0.54 8.01
N GLN A 120 -19.35 0.87 8.83
CA GLN A 120 -18.74 2.19 8.86
C GLN A 120 -18.12 2.54 7.51
N THR A 121 -17.31 1.65 6.95
CA THR A 121 -16.65 1.84 5.65
C THR A 121 -17.66 2.07 4.54
N ALA A 122 -18.76 1.31 4.52
CA ALA A 122 -19.84 1.50 3.53
C ALA A 122 -20.50 2.87 3.67
N SER A 123 -20.80 3.28 4.90
CA SER A 123 -21.40 4.60 5.18
C SER A 123 -20.46 5.74 4.80
N GLU A 124 -19.18 5.63 5.11
CA GLU A 124 -18.16 6.63 4.75
C GLU A 124 -17.96 6.68 3.23
N PHE A 125 -18.01 5.54 2.55
CA PHE A 125 -17.91 5.48 1.09
C PHE A 125 -19.07 6.24 0.43
N LEU A 126 -20.31 5.98 0.83
CA LEU A 126 -21.49 6.69 0.31
C LEU A 126 -21.55 8.15 0.73
N ARG A 127 -20.96 8.51 1.86
CA ARG A 127 -20.78 9.91 2.26
C ARG A 127 -19.82 10.63 1.33
N LEU A 128 -18.71 9.97 0.96
CA LEU A 128 -17.70 10.55 0.07
C LEU A 128 -18.17 10.54 -1.40
N TYR A 129 -18.80 9.44 -1.85
CA TYR A 129 -19.35 9.27 -3.20
C TYR A 129 -20.82 8.84 -3.14
N PRO A 130 -21.76 9.80 -3.04
CA PRO A 130 -23.19 9.50 -2.84
C PRO A 130 -23.84 8.66 -3.95
N SER A 131 -23.30 8.74 -5.17
CA SER A 131 -23.82 8.00 -6.34
C SER A 131 -23.11 6.68 -6.60
N ALA A 132 -22.15 6.28 -5.73
CA ALA A 132 -21.39 5.05 -5.93
C ALA A 132 -22.27 3.80 -5.78
N ASN A 133 -22.12 2.86 -6.70
CA ASN A 133 -22.76 1.55 -6.65
C ASN A 133 -21.84 0.57 -5.92
N ILE A 134 -22.01 0.44 -4.60
CA ILE A 134 -21.21 -0.45 -3.77
C ILE A 134 -21.94 -1.76 -3.42
N LEU A 135 -21.18 -2.85 -3.36
CA LEU A 135 -21.67 -4.14 -2.87
C LEU A 135 -21.05 -4.45 -1.51
N VAL A 136 -21.87 -4.51 -0.48
CA VAL A 136 -21.42 -4.85 0.87
C VAL A 136 -21.71 -6.32 1.15
N ALA A 137 -20.65 -7.08 1.43
CA ALA A 137 -20.76 -8.50 1.72
C ALA A 137 -21.32 -8.74 3.12
N THR A 138 -22.35 -9.57 3.20
CA THR A 138 -22.95 -10.03 4.46
C THR A 138 -22.44 -11.43 4.85
N GLU A 139 -22.67 -11.87 6.08
CA GLU A 139 -22.30 -13.22 6.50
C GLU A 139 -23.06 -14.29 5.72
N ARG A 140 -24.34 -14.03 5.43
CA ARG A 140 -25.21 -14.94 4.68
C ARG A 140 -24.72 -15.19 3.25
N ASP A 141 -24.06 -14.21 2.63
CA ASP A 141 -23.54 -14.34 1.28
C ASP A 141 -22.39 -15.37 1.18
N PHE A 142 -21.72 -15.63 2.31
CA PHE A 142 -20.60 -16.58 2.38
C PHE A 142 -20.97 -17.95 2.99
N GLU A 143 -22.25 -18.22 3.22
CA GLU A 143 -22.73 -19.57 3.49
C GLU A 143 -22.46 -20.50 2.29
N LYS A 144 -22.22 -21.80 2.54
CA LYS A 144 -21.88 -22.77 1.47
C LYS A 144 -22.85 -22.76 0.29
N SER A 145 -24.15 -22.61 0.55
CA SER A 145 -25.20 -22.60 -0.45
C SER A 145 -25.23 -21.32 -1.30
N ARG A 146 -24.83 -20.18 -0.75
CA ARG A 146 -25.00 -18.85 -1.38
C ARG A 146 -23.70 -18.31 -1.97
N ARG A 147 -22.56 -18.84 -1.54
CA ARG A 147 -21.22 -18.35 -1.96
C ARG A 147 -21.06 -18.30 -3.48
N LYS A 148 -21.45 -19.36 -4.20
CA LYS A 148 -21.37 -19.37 -5.66
C LYS A 148 -22.18 -18.24 -6.29
N GLN A 149 -23.40 -18.01 -5.80
CA GLN A 149 -24.28 -16.95 -6.28
C GLN A 149 -23.69 -15.57 -6.00
N PHE A 150 -23.12 -15.37 -4.81
CA PHE A 150 -22.47 -14.10 -4.46
C PHE A 150 -21.23 -13.82 -5.33
N VAL A 151 -20.38 -14.83 -5.55
CA VAL A 151 -19.20 -14.70 -6.44
C VAL A 151 -19.63 -14.43 -7.88
N SER A 152 -20.70 -15.10 -8.37
CA SER A 152 -21.28 -14.79 -9.69
C SER A 152 -21.80 -13.36 -9.76
N ARG A 153 -22.46 -12.87 -8.71
CA ARG A 153 -22.95 -11.49 -8.62
C ARG A 153 -21.79 -10.48 -8.66
N ILE A 154 -20.68 -10.77 -7.97
CA ILE A 154 -19.45 -9.96 -8.06
C ILE A 154 -18.92 -9.97 -9.51
N ALA A 155 -18.89 -11.14 -10.14
CA ALA A 155 -18.34 -11.27 -11.50
C ALA A 155 -19.15 -10.53 -12.55
N THR A 156 -20.48 -10.62 -12.49
CA THR A 156 -21.40 -10.09 -13.53
C THR A 156 -21.93 -8.69 -13.25
N GLY A 157 -22.01 -8.28 -11.97
CA GLY A 157 -22.54 -6.97 -11.59
C GLY A 157 -21.56 -5.84 -11.91
N ASP A 158 -22.07 -4.65 -12.21
CA ASP A 158 -21.25 -3.43 -12.36
C ASP A 158 -21.24 -2.65 -11.05
N TYR A 159 -20.25 -2.97 -10.21
CA TYR A 159 -20.02 -2.30 -8.93
C TYR A 159 -18.78 -1.41 -9.00
N ASP A 160 -18.81 -0.29 -8.28
CA ASP A 160 -17.66 0.58 -8.13
C ASP A 160 -16.69 0.02 -7.09
N CYS A 161 -17.24 -0.52 -6.01
CA CYS A 161 -16.46 -1.17 -4.97
C CYS A 161 -17.24 -2.30 -4.31
N ILE A 162 -16.53 -3.38 -3.98
CA ILE A 162 -17.04 -4.47 -3.15
C ILE A 162 -16.37 -4.38 -1.78
N ILE A 163 -17.14 -4.29 -0.71
CA ILE A 163 -16.63 -4.20 0.66
C ILE A 163 -16.86 -5.51 1.38
N MET A 164 -15.81 -6.13 1.89
CA MET A 164 -15.89 -7.42 2.60
C MET A 164 -14.83 -7.53 3.70
N SER A 165 -14.99 -8.51 4.58
CA SER A 165 -14.00 -8.83 5.61
C SER A 165 -12.86 -9.71 5.09
N HIS A 166 -11.74 -9.75 5.82
CA HIS A 166 -10.61 -10.64 5.53
C HIS A 166 -11.06 -12.11 5.47
N SER A 167 -11.83 -12.57 6.47
CA SER A 167 -12.33 -13.94 6.51
C SER A 167 -13.33 -14.29 5.41
N GLN A 168 -13.98 -13.30 4.81
CA GLN A 168 -14.83 -13.48 3.63
C GLN A 168 -13.99 -13.53 2.35
N PHE A 169 -13.00 -12.66 2.26
CA PHE A 169 -12.08 -12.62 1.12
C PHE A 169 -11.31 -13.93 0.96
N GLU A 170 -10.82 -14.51 2.06
CA GLU A 170 -10.13 -15.81 2.06
C GLU A 170 -11.00 -16.97 1.55
N LYS A 171 -12.32 -16.84 1.62
CA LYS A 171 -13.27 -17.85 1.13
C LYS A 171 -13.54 -17.77 -0.37
N ILE A 172 -13.04 -16.76 -1.06
CA ILE A 172 -13.15 -16.66 -2.52
C ILE A 172 -12.17 -17.67 -3.14
N PRO A 173 -12.65 -18.63 -3.93
CA PRO A 173 -11.79 -19.66 -4.49
C PRO A 173 -10.85 -19.05 -5.54
N ILE A 174 -9.57 -19.39 -5.43
CA ILE A 174 -8.55 -19.11 -6.45
C ILE A 174 -8.52 -20.33 -7.39
N SER A 175 -8.33 -20.12 -8.69
CA SER A 175 -8.17 -21.22 -9.63
C SER A 175 -6.96 -22.10 -9.27
N ALA A 176 -7.06 -23.40 -9.52
CA ALA A 176 -5.98 -24.35 -9.24
C ALA A 176 -4.69 -23.97 -9.93
N GLU A 177 -4.77 -23.57 -11.21
CA GLU A 177 -3.63 -23.10 -12.01
C GLU A 177 -2.92 -21.88 -11.41
N ARG A 178 -3.68 -20.91 -10.87
CA ARG A 178 -3.10 -19.73 -10.23
C ARG A 178 -2.43 -20.08 -8.91
N LYS A 179 -3.03 -21.02 -8.16
CA LYS A 179 -2.44 -21.51 -6.91
C LYS A 179 -1.13 -22.25 -7.17
N GLU A 180 -1.09 -23.09 -8.19
CA GLU A 180 0.09 -23.83 -8.62
C GLU A 180 1.21 -22.87 -9.04
N ARG A 181 0.89 -21.85 -9.84
CA ARG A 181 1.86 -20.81 -10.23
C ARG A 181 2.46 -20.11 -9.03
N MET A 182 1.63 -19.63 -8.08
CA MET A 182 2.11 -18.98 -6.88
C MET A 182 3.01 -19.87 -6.03
N LEU A 183 2.70 -21.17 -5.93
CA LEU A 183 3.53 -22.12 -5.19
C LEU A 183 4.86 -22.35 -5.89
N ASN A 184 4.88 -22.45 -7.20
CA ASN A 184 6.11 -22.61 -7.98
C ASN A 184 7.00 -21.37 -7.86
N GLU A 185 6.44 -20.15 -7.95
CA GLU A 185 7.17 -18.90 -7.72
C GLU A 185 7.84 -18.87 -6.32
N GLN A 186 7.13 -19.31 -5.28
CA GLN A 186 7.70 -19.40 -3.92
C GLN A 186 8.80 -20.46 -3.82
N ILE A 187 8.65 -21.60 -4.49
CA ILE A 187 9.68 -22.65 -4.53
C ILE A 187 10.95 -22.13 -5.21
N ASP A 188 10.80 -21.42 -6.33
CA ASP A 188 11.91 -20.83 -7.07
C ASP A 188 12.65 -19.77 -6.24
N GLU A 189 11.92 -18.89 -5.54
CA GLU A 189 12.51 -17.88 -4.64
C GLU A 189 13.30 -18.53 -3.49
N ILE A 190 12.74 -19.56 -2.85
CA ILE A 190 13.42 -20.28 -1.76
C ILE A 190 14.64 -21.05 -2.31
N SER A 191 14.52 -21.68 -3.46
CA SER A 191 15.62 -22.41 -4.10
C SER A 191 16.78 -21.47 -4.44
N TYR A 192 16.48 -20.30 -5.00
CA TYR A 192 17.46 -19.26 -5.27
C TYR A 192 18.18 -18.79 -3.99
N ALA A 193 17.41 -18.51 -2.93
CA ALA A 193 17.99 -18.10 -1.65
C ALA A 193 18.87 -19.17 -1.01
N ILE A 194 18.53 -20.47 -1.17
CA ILE A 194 19.38 -21.59 -0.71
C ILE A 194 20.69 -21.65 -1.50
N ASP A 195 20.66 -21.41 -2.81
CA ASP A 195 21.86 -21.46 -3.64
C ASP A 195 22.79 -20.26 -3.41
N GLU A 196 22.26 -19.09 -3.04
CA GLU A 196 23.06 -17.94 -2.58
C GLU A 196 23.75 -18.16 -1.22
N MET A 197 23.23 -19.07 -0.38
CA MET A 197 23.82 -19.38 0.93
C MET A 197 24.86 -20.49 0.91
N LYS A 198 25.07 -21.16 -0.23
CA LYS A 198 26.11 -22.17 -0.43
C LYS A 198 27.42 -21.55 -0.90
#